data_81c9cc6b3cb00200972ecc9043b929c4
#
_entry.id   81c9cc6b3cb00200972ecc9043b929c4
#
_cell.length_a   1.000
_cell.length_b   1.000
_cell.length_c   1.000
_cell.angle_alpha   90.00
_cell.angle_beta   90.00
_cell.angle_gamma   90.00
#
_symmetry.space_group_name_H-M   'P 1'
#
loop_
_entity.id
_entity.type
_entity.pdbx_description
1 polymer ?
#
loop_
_entity_poly.entity_id
_entity_poly.type
_entity_poly.pdbx_seq_one_letter_code
_entity_poly.pdbx_strand_id
1 'polypeptide(L)'
;LVVGISSRALFDLNQSHKIFEKEGIKAYREYQIQNEEQILDPGEAFNLVNKILKINNLYKNRDRVEVILLSRNTADTGLRVFNSIEAHKLNISRAVFCGGESPYKYVKAFGVDLFLSSSKDDVKMGIENNVASARIISSKVKKSMKEDESLRIAFDGDSVIFSDESERIYAEEGLEAFLKNEKNKKSMLKAG
;
A
#
# COMPACT_ATOMS: atom_id res chain seq x y z
N LEU A 1 -1.89 13.84 -5.80
CA LEU A 1 -1.89 12.71 -4.89
C LEU A 1 -0.64 11.87 -5.14
N VAL A 2 0.16 11.67 -4.12
CA VAL A 2 1.34 10.82 -4.16
C VAL A 2 1.09 9.56 -3.34
N VAL A 3 1.15 8.39 -3.98
CA VAL A 3 0.91 7.10 -3.35
C VAL A 3 2.23 6.34 -3.24
N GLY A 4 2.66 6.02 -2.03
CA GLY A 4 3.76 5.10 -1.78
C GLY A 4 3.27 3.66 -1.78
N ILE A 5 3.94 2.75 -2.49
CA ILE A 5 3.57 1.34 -2.56
C ILE A 5 4.76 0.43 -2.27
N SER A 6 4.58 -0.58 -1.43
CA SER A 6 5.62 -1.59 -1.22
C SER A 6 5.70 -2.58 -2.38
N SER A 7 6.91 -3.06 -2.70
CA SER A 7 7.11 -4.03 -3.80
C SER A 7 6.27 -5.30 -3.63
N ARG A 8 6.11 -5.82 -2.39
CA ARG A 8 5.26 -7.00 -2.11
C ARG A 8 3.76 -6.75 -2.21
N ALA A 9 3.32 -5.50 -2.11
CA ALA A 9 1.92 -5.17 -2.38
C ALA A 9 1.66 -5.05 -3.89
N LEU A 10 2.64 -4.51 -4.63
CA LEU A 10 2.56 -4.29 -6.07
C LEU A 10 2.68 -5.60 -6.87
N PHE A 11 3.63 -6.46 -6.51
CA PHE A 11 3.93 -7.72 -7.22
C PHE A 11 3.87 -8.94 -6.31
N ASP A 12 3.62 -10.11 -6.88
CA ASP A 12 3.71 -11.39 -6.17
C ASP A 12 5.19 -11.78 -5.96
N LEU A 13 5.65 -11.58 -4.74
CA LEU A 13 6.98 -11.94 -4.27
C LEU A 13 6.95 -13.11 -3.26
N ASN A 14 5.88 -13.90 -3.24
CA ASN A 14 5.71 -14.97 -2.24
C ASN A 14 6.80 -16.04 -2.33
N GLN A 15 7.24 -16.40 -3.53
CA GLN A 15 8.32 -17.37 -3.71
C GLN A 15 9.64 -16.85 -3.14
N SER A 16 10.02 -15.64 -3.49
CA SER A 16 11.23 -15.00 -2.98
C SER A 16 11.20 -14.86 -1.46
N HIS A 17 10.03 -14.52 -0.92
CA HIS A 17 9.85 -14.37 0.53
C HIS A 17 10.01 -15.70 1.27
N LYS A 18 9.48 -16.80 0.73
CA LYS A 18 9.70 -18.14 1.30
C LYS A 18 11.18 -18.53 1.32
N ILE A 19 11.95 -18.14 0.31
CA ILE A 19 13.41 -18.36 0.29
C ILE A 19 14.05 -17.52 1.40
N PHE A 20 13.67 -16.25 1.55
CA PHE A 20 14.16 -15.42 2.63
C PHE A 20 13.88 -16.02 4.02
N GLU A 21 12.66 -16.51 4.26
CA GLU A 21 12.28 -17.11 5.55
C GLU A 21 13.02 -18.41 5.87
N LYS A 22 13.28 -19.23 4.86
CA LYS A 22 13.88 -20.54 5.04
C LYS A 22 15.41 -20.53 5.01
N GLU A 23 15.99 -19.75 4.13
CA GLU A 23 17.41 -19.80 3.75
C GLU A 23 18.15 -18.47 4.02
N GLY A 24 17.41 -17.43 4.41
CA GLY A 24 17.96 -16.15 4.80
C GLY A 24 18.26 -15.20 3.65
N ILE A 25 18.87 -14.05 4.01
CA ILE A 25 19.07 -12.91 3.11
C ILE A 25 19.99 -13.23 1.93
N LYS A 26 21.00 -14.07 2.13
CA LYS A 26 21.97 -14.41 1.08
C LYS A 26 21.31 -15.19 -0.07
N ALA A 27 20.57 -16.25 0.25
CA ALA A 27 19.84 -17.04 -0.73
C ALA A 27 18.74 -16.20 -1.44
N TYR A 28 18.05 -15.35 -0.70
CA TYR A 28 17.10 -14.38 -1.28
C TYR A 28 17.77 -13.49 -2.33
N ARG A 29 18.92 -12.91 -1.99
CA ARG A 29 19.66 -12.02 -2.89
C ARG A 29 20.11 -12.77 -4.16
N GLU A 30 20.72 -13.94 -4.01
CA GLU A 30 21.14 -14.77 -5.14
C GLU A 30 19.95 -15.14 -6.04
N TYR A 31 18.84 -15.54 -5.45
CA TYR A 31 17.61 -15.86 -6.19
C TYR A 31 17.09 -14.64 -6.99
N GLN A 32 17.04 -13.44 -6.40
CA GLN A 32 16.56 -12.25 -7.08
C GLN A 32 17.45 -11.84 -8.25
N ILE A 33 18.77 -11.93 -8.08
CA ILE A 33 19.75 -11.62 -9.14
C ILE A 33 19.65 -12.64 -10.28
N GLN A 34 19.58 -13.94 -9.98
CA GLN A 34 19.46 -14.98 -11.00
C GLN A 34 18.16 -14.91 -11.80
N ASN A 35 17.13 -14.32 -11.23
CA ASN A 35 15.81 -14.19 -11.84
C ASN A 35 15.44 -12.74 -12.20
N GLU A 36 16.44 -11.86 -12.36
CA GLU A 36 16.17 -10.41 -12.57
C GLU A 36 15.39 -10.10 -13.87
N GLU A 37 15.55 -10.95 -14.89
CA GLU A 37 14.82 -10.83 -16.15
C GLU A 37 13.43 -11.49 -16.12
N GLN A 38 13.13 -12.30 -15.10
CA GLN A 38 11.82 -12.92 -14.96
C GLN A 38 10.81 -11.93 -14.40
N ILE A 39 9.87 -11.56 -15.24
CA ILE A 39 8.80 -10.62 -14.88
C ILE A 39 7.97 -11.17 -13.74
N LEU A 40 7.73 -10.34 -12.74
CA LEU A 40 6.89 -10.65 -11.58
C LEU A 40 5.40 -10.60 -11.96
N ASP A 41 4.65 -11.55 -11.43
CA ASP A 41 3.20 -11.51 -11.54
C ASP A 41 2.59 -10.36 -10.73
N PRO A 42 1.42 -9.83 -11.16
CA PRO A 42 0.67 -8.84 -10.41
C PRO A 42 0.36 -9.27 -8.98
N GLY A 43 0.71 -8.42 -8.01
CA GLY A 43 0.33 -8.57 -6.61
C GLY A 43 -1.08 -8.06 -6.30
N GLU A 44 -1.44 -8.05 -5.02
CA GLU A 44 -2.80 -7.69 -4.58
C GLU A 44 -3.17 -6.24 -4.91
N ALA A 45 -2.22 -5.31 -4.81
CA ALA A 45 -2.46 -3.89 -5.09
C ALA A 45 -2.25 -3.51 -6.56
N PHE A 46 -1.82 -4.43 -7.43
CA PHE A 46 -1.47 -4.12 -8.81
C PHE A 46 -2.62 -3.43 -9.57
N ASN A 47 -3.82 -4.01 -9.50
CA ASN A 47 -4.98 -3.44 -10.20
C ASN A 47 -5.38 -2.07 -9.64
N LEU A 48 -5.27 -1.86 -8.32
CA LEU A 48 -5.51 -0.57 -7.70
C LEU A 48 -4.51 0.47 -8.24
N VAL A 49 -3.23 0.16 -8.22
CA VAL A 49 -2.16 1.04 -8.70
C VAL A 49 -2.33 1.36 -10.18
N ASN A 50 -2.62 0.36 -11.01
CA ASN A 50 -2.85 0.57 -12.45
C ASN A 50 -4.05 1.51 -12.70
N LYS A 51 -5.16 1.33 -11.98
CA LYS A 51 -6.33 2.20 -12.09
C LYS A 51 -6.07 3.62 -11.58
N ILE A 52 -5.30 3.77 -10.49
CA ILE A 52 -4.90 5.07 -9.96
C ILE A 52 -4.02 5.82 -10.98
N LEU A 53 -3.04 5.15 -11.58
CA LEU A 53 -2.18 5.75 -12.62
C LEU A 53 -2.97 6.16 -13.87
N LYS A 54 -3.99 5.39 -14.27
CA LYS A 54 -4.87 5.72 -15.39
C LYS A 54 -5.66 7.02 -15.21
N ILE A 55 -5.81 7.53 -13.98
CA ILE A 55 -6.42 8.83 -13.72
C ILE A 55 -5.70 9.94 -14.48
N ASN A 56 -4.38 9.84 -14.65
CA ASN A 56 -3.59 10.83 -15.38
C ASN A 56 -4.00 10.95 -16.84
N ASN A 57 -4.53 9.89 -17.45
CA ASN A 57 -5.01 9.90 -18.84
C ASN A 57 -6.23 10.83 -19.05
N LEU A 58 -6.93 11.18 -17.96
CA LEU A 58 -8.06 12.13 -17.98
C LEU A 58 -7.61 13.59 -18.06
N TYR A 59 -6.31 13.86 -17.84
CA TYR A 59 -5.76 15.21 -17.77
C TYR A 59 -4.62 15.39 -18.76
N LYS A 60 -4.76 16.32 -19.70
CA LYS A 60 -3.80 16.50 -20.81
C LYS A 60 -2.48 17.21 -20.44
N ASN A 61 -2.50 18.03 -19.38
CA ASN A 61 -1.41 18.98 -19.14
C ASN A 61 -0.66 18.79 -17.82
N ARG A 62 -1.08 17.88 -16.96
CA ARG A 62 -0.47 17.65 -15.65
C ARG A 62 -0.93 16.34 -15.03
N ASP A 63 0.02 15.52 -14.62
CA ASP A 63 -0.26 14.35 -13.80
C ASP A 63 -0.88 14.76 -12.45
N ARG A 64 -1.96 14.10 -12.09
CA ARG A 64 -2.69 14.30 -10.84
C ARG A 64 -2.31 13.29 -9.77
N VAL A 65 -1.80 12.17 -10.22
CA VAL A 65 -1.38 11.07 -9.35
C VAL A 65 0.02 10.64 -9.70
N GLU A 66 0.81 10.41 -8.69
CA GLU A 66 2.13 9.77 -8.78
C GLU A 66 2.14 8.54 -7.89
N VAL A 67 2.76 7.47 -8.34
CA VAL A 67 3.02 6.28 -7.53
C VAL A 67 4.53 6.14 -7.37
N ILE A 68 4.98 5.94 -6.13
CA ILE A 68 6.40 5.78 -5.77
C ILE A 68 6.58 4.40 -5.15
N LEU A 69 7.57 3.67 -5.62
CA LEU A 69 7.93 2.39 -5.03
C LEU A 69 8.76 2.61 -3.76
N LEU A 70 8.30 2.04 -2.65
CA LEU A 70 9.00 2.05 -1.36
C LEU A 70 9.32 0.62 -0.95
N SER A 71 10.55 0.18 -1.14
CA SER A 71 10.93 -1.23 -1.02
C SER A 71 12.00 -1.47 0.03
N ARG A 72 11.85 -2.57 0.78
CA ARG A 72 12.89 -3.09 1.68
C ARG A 72 14.04 -3.76 0.94
N ASN A 73 13.91 -4.00 -0.35
CA ASN A 73 14.99 -4.58 -1.16
C ASN A 73 16.24 -3.70 -1.12
N THR A 74 17.38 -4.30 -1.46
CA THR A 74 18.59 -3.59 -1.85
C THR A 74 18.51 -3.19 -3.32
N ALA A 75 19.36 -2.28 -3.79
CA ALA A 75 19.32 -1.79 -5.17
C ALA A 75 19.51 -2.93 -6.19
N ASP A 76 20.43 -3.86 -5.91
CA ASP A 76 20.72 -5.03 -6.75
C ASP A 76 19.55 -6.04 -6.80
N THR A 77 18.82 -6.22 -5.69
CA THR A 77 17.64 -7.10 -5.67
C THR A 77 16.38 -6.39 -6.17
N GLY A 78 16.44 -5.08 -6.31
CA GLY A 78 15.35 -4.24 -6.83
C GLY A 78 15.23 -4.24 -8.34
N LEU A 79 16.26 -4.68 -9.08
CA LEU A 79 16.28 -4.64 -10.54
C LEU A 79 15.13 -5.45 -11.16
N ARG A 80 14.86 -6.65 -10.63
CA ARG A 80 13.73 -7.47 -11.05
C ARG A 80 12.38 -6.73 -10.91
N VAL A 81 12.23 -5.93 -9.86
CA VAL A 81 11.01 -5.11 -9.64
C VAL A 81 10.92 -4.01 -10.69
N PHE A 82 12.02 -3.34 -11.02
CA PHE A 82 12.04 -2.34 -12.07
C PHE A 82 11.73 -2.93 -13.46
N ASN A 83 12.37 -4.06 -13.81
CA ASN A 83 12.09 -4.76 -15.07
C ASN A 83 10.60 -5.12 -15.16
N SER A 84 10.00 -5.52 -14.03
CA SER A 84 8.57 -5.82 -13.99
C SER A 84 7.68 -4.57 -14.12
N ILE A 85 8.07 -3.45 -13.53
CA ILE A 85 7.37 -2.16 -13.70
C ILE A 85 7.36 -1.77 -15.18
N GLU A 86 8.49 -1.88 -15.86
CA GLU A 86 8.63 -1.55 -17.28
C GLU A 86 7.80 -2.51 -18.15
N ALA A 87 7.93 -3.82 -17.94
CA ALA A 87 7.21 -4.83 -18.70
C ALA A 87 5.69 -4.69 -18.58
N HIS A 88 5.19 -4.34 -17.38
CA HIS A 88 3.79 -4.06 -17.13
C HIS A 88 3.36 -2.64 -17.53
N LYS A 89 4.26 -1.82 -18.06
CA LYS A 89 4.01 -0.43 -18.51
C LYS A 89 3.40 0.45 -17.41
N LEU A 90 3.83 0.26 -16.17
CA LEU A 90 3.42 1.13 -15.08
C LEU A 90 4.25 2.42 -15.09
N ASN A 91 3.59 3.57 -15.04
CA ASN A 91 4.26 4.87 -14.96
C ASN A 91 4.75 5.14 -13.52
N ILE A 92 5.77 4.39 -13.07
CA ILE A 92 6.43 4.53 -11.77
C ILE A 92 7.90 4.83 -12.04
N SER A 93 8.31 6.08 -11.85
CA SER A 93 9.66 6.56 -12.17
C SER A 93 10.54 6.78 -10.93
N ARG A 94 9.95 6.84 -9.73
CA ARG A 94 10.68 7.02 -8.48
C ARG A 94 10.59 5.79 -7.59
N ALA A 95 11.72 5.41 -6.99
CA ALA A 95 11.77 4.29 -6.04
C ALA A 95 12.79 4.56 -4.94
N VAL A 96 12.56 3.94 -3.79
CA VAL A 96 13.51 3.84 -2.68
C VAL A 96 13.75 2.37 -2.38
N PHE A 97 15.03 2.00 -2.26
CA PHE A 97 15.47 0.68 -1.81
C PHE A 97 16.21 0.84 -0.49
N CYS A 98 15.71 0.23 0.58
CA CYS A 98 16.15 0.49 1.95
C CYS A 98 17.09 -0.58 2.52
N GLY A 99 17.48 -1.60 1.75
CA GLY A 99 18.42 -2.62 2.18
C GLY A 99 17.97 -3.42 3.42
N GLY A 100 16.67 -3.73 3.52
CA GLY A 100 16.06 -4.46 4.63
C GLY A 100 15.40 -3.57 5.69
N GLU A 101 15.75 -2.28 5.75
CA GLU A 101 15.12 -1.34 6.68
C GLU A 101 13.69 -0.97 6.27
N SER A 102 12.93 -0.43 7.21
CA SER A 102 11.59 0.08 6.90
C SER A 102 11.66 1.35 6.05
N PRO A 103 10.89 1.42 4.95
CA PRO A 103 10.87 2.58 4.08
C PRO A 103 10.10 3.78 4.65
N TYR A 104 9.41 3.64 5.80
CA TYR A 104 8.52 4.67 6.34
C TYR A 104 9.21 6.04 6.51
N LYS A 105 10.49 6.05 6.86
CA LYS A 105 11.27 7.29 7.07
C LYS A 105 11.43 8.13 5.80
N TYR A 106 11.25 7.54 4.63
CA TYR A 106 11.30 8.24 3.35
C TYR A 106 9.94 8.77 2.89
N VAL A 107 8.84 8.31 3.49
CA VAL A 107 7.48 8.64 3.08
C VAL A 107 7.25 10.16 3.06
N LYS A 108 7.59 10.85 4.16
CA LYS A 108 7.47 12.32 4.24
C LYS A 108 8.42 13.05 3.28
N ALA A 109 9.66 12.59 3.15
CA ALA A 109 10.66 13.21 2.27
C ALA A 109 10.24 13.15 0.80
N PHE A 110 9.51 12.12 0.40
CA PHE A 110 8.98 11.96 -0.94
C PHE A 110 7.60 12.63 -1.15
N GLY A 111 7.04 13.25 -0.11
CA GLY A 111 5.73 13.89 -0.18
C GLY A 111 4.59 12.90 -0.39
N VAL A 112 4.69 11.70 0.17
CA VAL A 112 3.66 10.67 0.05
C VAL A 112 2.45 11.03 0.90
N ASP A 113 1.29 11.10 0.26
CA ASP A 113 0.00 11.35 0.90
C ASP A 113 -0.63 10.07 1.46
N LEU A 114 -0.44 8.94 0.78
CA LEU A 114 -0.97 7.63 1.18
C LEU A 114 0.10 6.55 1.01
N PHE A 115 0.40 5.83 2.07
CA PHE A 115 1.34 4.71 2.05
C PHE A 115 0.63 3.36 2.13
N LEU A 116 0.83 2.52 1.11
CA LEU A 116 0.25 1.19 0.98
C LEU A 116 1.33 0.11 1.10
N SER A 117 1.23 -0.74 2.10
CA SER A 117 2.21 -1.82 2.32
C SER A 117 1.56 -3.15 2.68
N SER A 118 2.19 -4.26 2.32
CA SER A 118 1.84 -5.58 2.84
C SER A 118 2.36 -5.85 4.25
N SER A 119 3.33 -5.04 4.72
CA SER A 119 3.93 -5.15 6.06
C SER A 119 3.06 -4.41 7.08
N LYS A 120 2.61 -5.13 8.13
CA LYS A 120 1.87 -4.54 9.24
C LYS A 120 2.71 -3.50 9.98
N ASP A 121 4.00 -3.80 10.19
CA ASP A 121 4.90 -2.93 10.95
C ASP A 121 5.18 -1.62 10.22
N ASP A 122 5.38 -1.66 8.89
CA ASP A 122 5.59 -0.45 8.10
C ASP A 122 4.36 0.45 8.13
N VAL A 123 3.16 -0.13 8.05
CA VAL A 123 1.90 0.62 8.13
C VAL A 123 1.73 1.25 9.51
N LYS A 124 1.98 0.47 10.59
CA LYS A 124 1.93 0.98 11.96
C LYS A 124 2.88 2.17 12.13
N MET A 125 4.13 2.04 11.71
CA MET A 125 5.11 3.12 11.77
C MET A 125 4.70 4.34 10.95
N GLY A 126 4.06 4.15 9.81
CA GLY A 126 3.51 5.25 9.00
C GLY A 126 2.45 6.02 9.77
N ILE A 127 1.47 5.34 10.34
CA ILE A 127 0.38 5.94 11.12
C ILE A 127 0.93 6.68 12.34
N GLU A 128 1.82 6.07 13.13
CA GLU A 128 2.46 6.67 14.30
C GLU A 128 3.26 7.95 13.95
N ASN A 129 3.65 8.10 12.69
CA ASN A 129 4.35 9.29 12.18
C ASN A 129 3.44 10.24 11.38
N ASN A 130 2.12 10.16 11.58
CA ASN A 130 1.11 11.01 10.93
C ASN A 130 1.16 10.92 9.39
N VAL A 131 1.29 9.72 8.85
CA VAL A 131 1.12 9.43 7.43
C VAL A 131 -0.07 8.51 7.26
N ALA A 132 -1.03 8.90 6.43
CA ALA A 132 -2.13 8.01 6.07
C ALA A 132 -1.56 6.72 5.46
N SER A 133 -1.78 5.60 6.13
CA SER A 133 -1.19 4.33 5.75
C SER A 133 -2.20 3.20 5.85
N ALA A 134 -2.19 2.28 4.87
CA ALA A 134 -3.08 1.14 4.86
C ALA A 134 -2.36 -0.16 4.50
N ARG A 135 -2.80 -1.25 5.13
CA ARG A 135 -2.26 -2.58 4.86
C ARG A 135 -3.00 -3.23 3.70
N ILE A 136 -2.25 -3.64 2.70
CA ILE A 136 -2.76 -4.50 1.63
C ILE A 136 -2.82 -5.94 2.15
N ILE A 137 -4.02 -6.50 2.17
CA ILE A 137 -4.29 -7.84 2.66
C ILE A 137 -4.59 -8.74 1.46
N SER A 138 -4.02 -9.95 1.47
CA SER A 138 -4.31 -10.94 0.44
C SER A 138 -5.79 -11.34 0.48
N SER A 139 -6.44 -11.24 -0.67
CA SER A 139 -7.86 -11.59 -0.81
C SER A 139 -8.00 -12.97 -1.43
N LYS A 140 -8.85 -13.81 -0.82
CA LYS A 140 -9.28 -15.09 -1.41
C LYS A 140 -10.36 -14.91 -2.48
N VAL A 141 -10.83 -13.70 -2.70
CA VAL A 141 -11.86 -13.41 -3.71
C VAL A 141 -11.24 -13.57 -5.09
N LYS A 142 -11.82 -14.46 -5.90
CA LYS A 142 -11.41 -14.61 -7.30
C LYS A 142 -11.57 -13.27 -8.01
N LYS A 143 -10.46 -12.75 -8.54
CA LYS A 143 -10.45 -11.51 -9.32
C LYS A 143 -11.44 -11.71 -10.48
N SER A 144 -12.50 -10.90 -10.53
CA SER A 144 -13.38 -10.86 -11.70
C SER A 144 -12.56 -10.40 -12.88
N MET A 145 -12.50 -11.21 -13.94
CA MET A 145 -11.77 -10.88 -15.17
C MET A 145 -12.51 -9.85 -16.05
N LYS A 146 -13.59 -9.23 -15.56
CA LYS A 146 -14.21 -8.13 -16.30
C LYS A 146 -13.30 -6.91 -16.16
N GLU A 147 -12.82 -6.42 -17.28
CA GLU A 147 -12.10 -5.15 -17.41
C GLU A 147 -13.01 -3.97 -17.06
N ASP A 148 -13.25 -3.78 -15.78
CA ASP A 148 -13.89 -2.57 -15.27
C ASP A 148 -12.79 -1.53 -15.04
N GLU A 149 -12.73 -0.52 -15.88
CA GLU A 149 -11.76 0.56 -15.78
C GLU A 149 -12.07 1.55 -14.64
N SER A 150 -13.24 1.48 -14.05
CA SER A 150 -13.62 2.39 -12.97
C SER A 150 -12.85 2.09 -11.70
N LEU A 151 -12.34 3.16 -11.06
CA LEU A 151 -11.79 3.11 -9.71
C LEU A 151 -12.92 3.32 -8.71
N ARG A 152 -13.19 2.30 -7.88
CA ARG A 152 -14.17 2.38 -6.80
C ARG A 152 -13.45 2.12 -5.49
N ILE A 153 -13.56 3.07 -4.57
CA ILE A 153 -12.98 2.98 -3.23
C ILE A 153 -14.09 3.17 -2.23
N ALA A 154 -14.21 2.25 -1.28
CA ALA A 154 -15.06 2.38 -0.11
C ALA A 154 -14.17 2.64 1.10
N PHE A 155 -14.53 3.62 1.89
CA PHE A 155 -13.87 3.92 3.16
C PHE A 155 -14.81 3.53 4.30
N ASP A 156 -14.25 2.98 5.37
CA ASP A 156 -14.97 2.85 6.64
C ASP A 156 -15.22 4.25 7.21
N GLY A 157 -16.33 4.40 7.91
CA GLY A 157 -16.68 5.67 8.54
C GLY A 157 -15.89 5.89 9.81
N ASP A 158 -16.09 5.00 10.78
CA ASP A 158 -15.50 5.12 12.11
C ASP A 158 -14.02 4.77 12.09
N SER A 159 -13.23 5.51 12.84
CA SER A 159 -11.76 5.33 12.95
C SER A 159 -10.97 5.49 11.65
N VAL A 160 -11.63 5.89 10.53
CA VAL A 160 -10.97 6.13 9.24
C VAL A 160 -11.29 7.53 8.71
N ILE A 161 -12.57 7.82 8.40
CA ILE A 161 -13.01 9.16 7.97
C ILE A 161 -13.33 10.04 9.19
N PHE A 162 -13.94 9.42 10.21
CA PHE A 162 -14.27 10.04 11.48
C PHE A 162 -13.37 9.52 12.59
N SER A 163 -13.36 10.22 13.73
CA SER A 163 -12.56 9.81 14.89
C SER A 163 -13.02 8.47 15.47
N ASP A 164 -12.13 7.84 16.25
CA ASP A 164 -12.37 6.58 16.98
C ASP A 164 -13.20 6.76 18.26
N GLU A 165 -13.80 7.95 18.47
CA GLU A 165 -14.50 8.29 19.72
C GLU A 165 -15.60 7.28 20.06
N SER A 166 -16.42 6.93 19.07
CA SER A 166 -17.52 5.98 19.25
C SER A 166 -17.05 4.58 19.60
N GLU A 167 -16.02 4.08 18.88
CA GLU A 167 -15.43 2.78 19.18
C GLU A 167 -14.79 2.73 20.58
N ARG A 168 -14.13 3.80 20.97
CA ARG A 168 -13.51 3.90 22.29
C ARG A 168 -14.55 3.88 23.41
N ILE A 169 -15.65 4.63 23.26
CA ILE A 169 -16.78 4.61 24.22
C ILE A 169 -17.38 3.20 24.28
N TYR A 170 -17.55 2.53 23.13
CA TYR A 170 -18.03 1.15 23.12
C TYR A 170 -17.11 0.19 23.88
N ALA A 171 -15.80 0.31 23.68
CA ALA A 171 -14.81 -0.54 24.32
C ALA A 171 -14.69 -0.30 25.83
N GLU A 172 -14.81 0.95 26.28
CA GLU A 172 -14.61 1.35 27.68
C GLU A 172 -15.91 1.27 28.50
N GLU A 173 -17.04 1.67 27.91
CA GLU A 173 -18.30 1.86 28.63
C GLU A 173 -19.44 0.94 28.13
N GLY A 174 -19.24 0.23 27.03
CA GLY A 174 -20.18 -0.74 26.48
C GLY A 174 -21.27 -0.16 25.59
N LEU A 175 -22.19 -1.05 25.15
CA LEU A 175 -23.17 -0.76 24.11
C LEU A 175 -24.14 0.39 24.47
N GLU A 176 -24.59 0.47 25.72
CA GLU A 176 -25.55 1.52 26.11
C GLU A 176 -24.96 2.92 26.02
N ALA A 177 -23.73 3.08 26.48
CA ALA A 177 -23.01 4.36 26.38
C ALA A 177 -22.73 4.74 24.92
N PHE A 178 -22.34 3.78 24.08
CA PHE A 178 -22.20 3.96 22.64
C PHE A 178 -23.49 4.47 22.01
N LEU A 179 -24.62 3.78 22.20
CA LEU A 179 -25.91 4.19 21.62
C LEU A 179 -26.35 5.58 22.09
N LYS A 180 -26.08 5.94 23.34
CA LYS A 180 -26.34 7.27 23.88
C LYS A 180 -25.45 8.34 23.23
N ASN A 181 -24.17 8.04 23.05
CA ASN A 181 -23.22 8.93 22.36
C ASN A 181 -23.66 9.20 20.92
N GLU A 182 -23.95 8.14 20.15
CA GLU A 182 -24.43 8.23 18.78
C GLU A 182 -25.69 9.08 18.64
N LYS A 183 -26.64 8.88 19.55
CA LYS A 183 -27.89 9.67 19.56
C LYS A 183 -27.64 11.14 19.82
N ASN A 184 -26.71 11.48 20.69
CA ASN A 184 -26.43 12.86 21.11
C ASN A 184 -25.55 13.61 20.08
N LYS A 185 -24.71 12.91 19.32
CA LYS A 185 -23.71 13.50 18.42
C LYS A 185 -24.02 13.34 16.93
N LYS A 186 -25.26 13.03 16.57
CA LYS A 186 -25.71 12.80 15.18
C LYS A 186 -25.24 13.81 14.15
N SER A 187 -24.99 15.06 14.53
CA SER A 187 -24.70 16.17 13.63
C SER A 187 -23.27 16.69 13.72
N MET A 188 -22.43 16.13 14.58
CA MET A 188 -21.09 16.65 14.86
C MET A 188 -20.06 15.53 14.98
N LEU A 189 -19.74 14.89 13.85
CA LEU A 189 -18.65 13.93 13.79
C LEU A 189 -17.32 14.66 13.66
N LYS A 190 -16.34 14.27 14.47
CA LYS A 190 -14.95 14.78 14.35
C LYS A 190 -14.22 14.05 13.25
N ALA A 191 -13.33 14.73 12.55
CA ALA A 191 -12.43 14.08 11.58
C ALA A 191 -11.52 13.04 12.26
N GLY A 192 -11.28 11.95 11.56
CA GLY A 192 -10.36 10.90 11.94
C GLY A 192 -8.90 11.24 11.64
#